data_2be8c7ea78a6c85dc8e77fa0300951ca
#
_entry.id   2be8c7ea78a6c85dc8e77fa0300951ca
#
_cell.length_a   1.000
_cell.length_b   1.000
_cell.length_c   1.000
_cell.angle_alpha   90.00
_cell.angle_beta   90.00
_cell.angle_gamma   90.00
#
_symmetry.space_group_name_H-M   'P 1'
#
loop_
_entity.id
_entity.type
_entity.pdbx_description
1 polymer ?
#
loop_
_entity_poly.entity_id
_entity_poly.type
_entity_poly.pdbx_seq_one_letter_code
_entity_poly.pdbx_strand_id
1 'polypeptide(L)'
;MKAASIRNKGLRDLINNRYLYLLAIPAVLFSIIFAYLPMVGVLIAFQDFNPIKGLWHSEWIGLDNFKFFFRGQEWMTITYNTVFFNIMFIITGTILSLALAVMLTELGKSIVVRVMQSVMILPNFISWPIVGLFSVAFFTADTGVINQFLSTIGASTIDFYTNESIWPPILVVLNLWKTAGFGAIVYMAAIVGIDKEMYEAARMDGASRLQCIFRITLPMLKSTIVMLFLLSLGNIFGGNLDMIYSLVGDNTFLTDRTDTIDIYVFRALRTSGSLGMTQAIALYQSVIGFILVITANKIAGKLDKESALF
;
A
#
# COMPACT_ATOMS: atom_id res chain seq x y z
N MET A 1 -5.38 49.30 -5.78
CA MET A 1 -6.08 48.97 -7.05
C MET A 1 -5.87 47.52 -7.55
N LYS A 2 -4.76 46.81 -7.25
CA LYS A 2 -4.53 45.40 -7.67
C LYS A 2 -5.48 44.37 -7.04
N ALA A 3 -5.87 44.53 -5.76
CA ALA A 3 -6.74 43.59 -5.04
C ALA A 3 -8.18 43.52 -5.57
N ALA A 4 -8.74 44.67 -6.02
CA ALA A 4 -10.10 44.74 -6.59
C ALA A 4 -10.19 44.05 -7.98
N SER A 5 -9.09 44.10 -8.77
CA SER A 5 -8.99 43.49 -10.09
C SER A 5 -8.93 41.95 -10.01
N ILE A 6 -8.27 41.41 -8.98
CA ILE A 6 -8.17 39.94 -8.76
C ILE A 6 -9.52 39.37 -8.30
N ARG A 7 -10.26 40.10 -7.45
CA ARG A 7 -11.59 39.67 -6.95
C ARG A 7 -12.63 39.61 -8.08
N ASN A 8 -12.55 40.53 -9.06
CA ASN A 8 -13.46 40.51 -10.21
C ASN A 8 -13.15 39.41 -11.23
N LYS A 9 -11.88 38.97 -11.35
CA LYS A 9 -11.53 37.83 -12.20
C LYS A 9 -12.09 36.53 -11.66
N GLY A 10 -11.92 36.24 -10.36
CA GLY A 10 -12.43 34.99 -9.74
C GLY A 10 -13.96 34.89 -9.82
N LEU A 11 -14.70 35.98 -9.55
CA LEU A 11 -16.16 36.01 -9.68
C LEU A 11 -16.62 35.79 -11.13
N ARG A 12 -15.91 36.35 -12.08
CA ARG A 12 -16.20 36.21 -13.51
C ARG A 12 -15.93 34.78 -14.00
N ASP A 13 -14.85 34.16 -13.51
CA ASP A 13 -14.54 32.75 -13.79
C ASP A 13 -15.59 31.80 -13.17
N LEU A 14 -16.06 32.07 -11.96
CA LEU A 14 -17.14 31.30 -11.32
C LEU A 14 -18.43 31.36 -12.12
N ILE A 15 -18.82 32.56 -12.62
CA ILE A 15 -20.04 32.73 -13.40
C ILE A 15 -19.90 32.07 -14.78
N ASN A 16 -18.78 32.25 -15.45
CA ASN A 16 -18.55 31.72 -16.78
C ASN A 16 -18.45 30.19 -16.78
N ASN A 17 -17.90 29.58 -15.70
CA ASN A 17 -17.68 28.13 -15.57
C ASN A 17 -18.68 27.47 -14.59
N ARG A 18 -19.83 28.13 -14.32
CA ARG A 18 -20.81 27.65 -13.31
C ARG A 18 -21.23 26.18 -13.48
N TYR A 19 -21.34 25.68 -14.70
CA TYR A 19 -21.70 24.30 -14.97
C TYR A 19 -20.59 23.32 -14.59
N LEU A 20 -19.32 23.70 -14.77
CA LEU A 20 -18.17 22.90 -14.33
C LEU A 20 -18.11 22.81 -12.80
N TYR A 21 -18.33 23.97 -12.12
CA TYR A 21 -18.42 23.95 -10.65
C TYR A 21 -19.59 23.13 -10.13
N LEU A 22 -20.77 23.23 -10.79
CA LEU A 22 -21.93 22.43 -10.42
C LEU A 22 -21.66 20.92 -10.55
N LEU A 23 -20.94 20.50 -11.59
CA LEU A 23 -20.50 19.12 -11.77
C LEU A 23 -19.47 18.70 -10.73
N ALA A 24 -18.63 19.58 -10.23
CA ALA A 24 -17.64 19.30 -9.20
C ALA A 24 -18.24 19.23 -7.77
N ILE A 25 -19.35 19.92 -7.51
CA ILE A 25 -19.97 19.97 -6.16
C ILE A 25 -20.20 18.60 -5.53
N PRO A 26 -20.78 17.60 -6.20
CA PRO A 26 -21.00 16.30 -5.58
C PRO A 26 -19.72 15.64 -5.10
N ALA A 27 -18.64 15.70 -5.89
CA ALA A 27 -17.34 15.15 -5.53
C ALA A 27 -16.68 15.92 -4.37
N VAL A 28 -16.77 17.25 -4.38
CA VAL A 28 -16.25 18.09 -3.30
C VAL A 28 -17.01 17.85 -2.00
N LEU A 29 -18.34 17.81 -2.04
CA LEU A 29 -19.17 17.51 -0.86
C LEU A 29 -18.87 16.13 -0.31
N PHE A 30 -18.76 15.13 -1.17
CA PHE A 30 -18.37 13.78 -0.78
C PHE A 30 -17.01 13.80 -0.05
N SER A 31 -16.02 14.46 -0.61
CA SER A 31 -14.69 14.58 0.02
C SER A 31 -14.76 15.30 1.37
N ILE A 32 -15.51 16.40 1.47
CA ILE A 32 -15.65 17.14 2.73
C ILE A 32 -16.31 16.25 3.80
N ILE A 33 -17.41 15.57 3.48
CA ILE A 33 -18.18 14.78 4.43
C ILE A 33 -17.42 13.51 4.85
N PHE A 34 -16.79 12.80 3.91
CA PHE A 34 -16.23 11.48 4.18
C PHE A 34 -14.70 11.47 4.39
N ALA A 35 -13.97 12.50 3.96
CA ALA A 35 -12.54 12.60 4.18
C ALA A 35 -12.18 13.68 5.23
N TYR A 36 -12.67 14.90 5.09
CA TYR A 36 -12.27 16.01 5.97
C TYR A 36 -13.02 16.04 7.29
N LEU A 37 -14.34 15.81 7.30
CA LEU A 37 -15.13 15.84 8.53
C LEU A 37 -14.65 14.82 9.58
N PRO A 38 -14.31 13.56 9.24
CA PRO A 38 -13.75 12.60 10.19
C PRO A 38 -12.40 13.03 10.78
N MET A 39 -11.64 13.92 10.13
CA MET A 39 -10.37 14.41 10.67
C MET A 39 -10.55 15.17 11.99
N VAL A 40 -11.75 15.73 12.26
CA VAL A 40 -12.06 16.32 13.57
C VAL A 40 -11.95 15.27 14.68
N GLY A 41 -12.16 13.98 14.38
CA GLY A 41 -11.96 12.87 15.30
C GLY A 41 -10.51 12.73 15.82
N VAL A 42 -9.52 13.38 15.19
CA VAL A 42 -8.15 13.44 15.72
C VAL A 42 -8.09 14.04 17.12
N LEU A 43 -9.04 14.91 17.48
CA LEU A 43 -9.13 15.49 18.84
C LEU A 43 -9.31 14.43 19.93
N ILE A 44 -9.93 13.30 19.60
CA ILE A 44 -10.10 12.14 20.50
C ILE A 44 -8.75 11.62 21.02
N ALA A 45 -7.69 11.74 20.24
CA ALA A 45 -6.33 11.33 20.64
C ALA A 45 -5.84 12.07 21.91
N PHE A 46 -6.37 13.25 22.19
CA PHE A 46 -5.96 14.13 23.30
C PHE A 46 -6.97 14.15 24.44
N GLN A 47 -8.00 13.30 24.38
CA GLN A 47 -9.11 13.28 25.32
C GLN A 47 -9.27 11.91 25.99
N ASP A 48 -9.73 11.90 27.23
CA ASP A 48 -10.40 10.72 27.80
C ASP A 48 -11.83 10.66 27.24
N PHE A 49 -11.90 10.11 26.02
CA PHE A 49 -13.10 10.18 25.22
C PHE A 49 -14.23 9.30 25.80
N ASN A 50 -15.33 9.94 26.13
CA ASN A 50 -16.55 9.28 26.55
C ASN A 50 -17.62 9.39 25.45
N PRO A 51 -18.06 8.27 24.83
CA PRO A 51 -19.05 8.30 23.76
C PRO A 51 -20.39 8.97 24.15
N ILE A 52 -20.77 8.92 25.46
CA ILE A 52 -22.01 9.53 25.94
C ILE A 52 -21.90 11.06 26.02
N LYS A 53 -20.72 11.57 26.43
CA LYS A 53 -20.44 13.00 26.49
C LYS A 53 -20.15 13.61 25.13
N GLY A 54 -19.68 12.78 24.19
CA GLY A 54 -19.28 13.22 22.86
C GLY A 54 -17.95 14.00 22.84
N LEU A 55 -17.56 14.41 21.65
CA LEU A 55 -16.26 15.04 21.39
C LEU A 55 -16.06 16.38 22.15
N TRP A 56 -17.11 17.16 22.31
CA TRP A 56 -17.01 18.52 22.86
C TRP A 56 -17.05 18.59 24.40
N HIS A 57 -17.48 17.50 25.04
CA HIS A 57 -17.65 17.46 26.49
C HIS A 57 -16.78 16.40 27.18
N SER A 58 -15.94 15.70 26.40
CA SER A 58 -14.94 14.77 26.94
C SER A 58 -13.77 15.54 27.56
N GLU A 59 -13.16 14.97 28.59
CA GLU A 59 -12.08 15.60 29.35
C GLU A 59 -10.78 15.61 28.51
N TRP A 60 -10.06 16.73 28.50
CA TRP A 60 -8.78 16.86 27.86
C TRP A 60 -7.66 16.35 28.74
N ILE A 61 -6.96 15.30 28.31
CA ILE A 61 -5.84 14.67 29.04
C ILE A 61 -4.49 14.89 28.37
N GLY A 62 -4.45 15.71 27.33
CA GLY A 62 -3.20 16.04 26.61
C GLY A 62 -2.59 14.82 25.91
N LEU A 63 -1.37 14.42 26.29
CA LEU A 63 -0.61 13.35 25.63
C LEU A 63 -0.68 12.00 26.38
N ASP A 64 -1.59 11.82 27.32
CA ASP A 64 -1.62 10.59 28.14
C ASP A 64 -1.97 9.35 27.33
N ASN A 65 -2.83 9.46 26.32
CA ASN A 65 -3.11 8.37 25.37
C ASN A 65 -1.86 7.90 24.62
N PHE A 66 -0.94 8.81 24.33
CA PHE A 66 0.33 8.47 23.66
C PHE A 66 1.30 7.78 24.60
N LYS A 67 1.34 8.18 25.88
CA LYS A 67 2.24 7.59 26.88
C LYS A 67 2.01 6.10 27.03
N PHE A 68 0.77 5.63 26.92
CA PHE A 68 0.45 4.21 27.00
C PHE A 68 1.15 3.42 25.89
N PHE A 69 1.09 3.89 24.65
CA PHE A 69 1.72 3.24 23.50
C PHE A 69 3.25 3.21 23.63
N PHE A 70 3.87 4.32 24.07
CA PHE A 70 5.33 4.44 24.14
C PHE A 70 5.96 3.85 25.41
N ARG A 71 5.18 3.45 26.42
CA ARG A 71 5.73 2.85 27.65
C ARG A 71 6.24 1.42 27.47
N GLY A 72 5.68 0.64 26.57
CA GLY A 72 6.13 -0.70 26.25
C GLY A 72 7.31 -0.69 25.28
N GLN A 73 7.87 -1.86 24.98
CA GLN A 73 8.82 -2.05 23.88
C GLN A 73 8.13 -2.42 22.57
N GLU A 74 6.86 -2.78 22.63
CA GLU A 74 6.07 -3.28 21.51
C GLU A 74 5.98 -2.27 20.36
N TRP A 75 5.90 -0.95 20.66
CA TRP A 75 5.80 0.08 19.63
C TRP A 75 6.97 0.08 18.64
N MET A 76 8.19 -0.24 19.12
CA MET A 76 9.37 -0.35 18.24
C MET A 76 9.22 -1.53 17.29
N THR A 77 8.85 -2.70 17.82
CA THR A 77 8.66 -3.92 17.03
C THR A 77 7.57 -3.75 15.98
N ILE A 78 6.41 -3.22 16.38
CA ILE A 78 5.28 -3.00 15.47
C ILE A 78 5.61 -1.96 14.40
N THR A 79 6.29 -0.87 14.79
CA THR A 79 6.71 0.15 13.81
C THR A 79 7.75 -0.42 12.84
N TYR A 80 8.74 -1.17 13.35
CA TYR A 80 9.71 -1.86 12.51
C TYR A 80 9.03 -2.83 11.53
N ASN A 81 8.14 -3.70 12.02
CA ASN A 81 7.41 -4.65 11.17
C ASN A 81 6.59 -3.93 10.10
N THR A 82 5.89 -2.84 10.47
CA THR A 82 5.10 -2.04 9.52
C THR A 82 5.97 -1.51 8.39
N VAL A 83 7.10 -0.89 8.73
CA VAL A 83 8.03 -0.34 7.73
C VAL A 83 8.68 -1.46 6.92
N PHE A 84 9.13 -2.53 7.57
CA PHE A 84 9.76 -3.68 6.94
C PHE A 84 8.85 -4.34 5.90
N PHE A 85 7.62 -4.70 6.28
CA PHE A 85 6.70 -5.35 5.36
C PHE A 85 6.35 -4.44 4.17
N ASN A 86 6.04 -3.18 4.43
CA ASN A 86 5.67 -2.28 3.35
C ASN A 86 6.84 -2.00 2.39
N ILE A 87 8.06 -1.85 2.90
CA ILE A 87 9.25 -1.73 2.05
C ILE A 87 9.45 -3.01 1.22
N MET A 88 9.33 -4.19 1.85
CA MET A 88 9.44 -5.46 1.13
C MET A 88 8.37 -5.61 0.06
N PHE A 89 7.10 -5.30 0.36
CA PHE A 89 6.01 -5.35 -0.61
C PHE A 89 6.23 -4.38 -1.78
N ILE A 90 6.66 -3.15 -1.50
CA ILE A 90 6.91 -2.14 -2.53
C ILE A 90 8.08 -2.57 -3.43
N ILE A 91 9.21 -2.93 -2.85
CA ILE A 91 10.42 -3.27 -3.62
C ILE A 91 10.19 -4.54 -4.44
N THR A 92 9.77 -5.63 -3.78
CA THR A 92 9.60 -6.92 -4.45
C THR A 92 8.44 -6.88 -5.45
N GLY A 93 7.35 -6.17 -5.10
CA GLY A 93 6.20 -5.94 -5.98
C GLY A 93 6.58 -5.16 -7.22
N THR A 94 7.34 -4.07 -7.09
CA THR A 94 7.84 -3.28 -8.22
C THR A 94 8.71 -4.11 -9.13
N ILE A 95 9.69 -4.84 -8.56
CA ILE A 95 10.63 -5.67 -9.34
C ILE A 95 9.87 -6.76 -10.12
N LEU A 96 8.99 -7.50 -9.44
CA LEU A 96 8.25 -8.59 -10.08
C LEU A 96 7.27 -8.06 -11.14
N SER A 97 6.52 -7.01 -10.83
CA SER A 97 5.58 -6.38 -11.76
C SER A 97 6.28 -5.87 -13.02
N LEU A 98 7.43 -5.21 -12.84
CA LEU A 98 8.22 -4.70 -13.96
C LEU A 98 8.81 -5.84 -14.81
N ALA A 99 9.35 -6.88 -14.17
CA ALA A 99 9.86 -8.06 -14.87
C ALA A 99 8.75 -8.74 -15.69
N LEU A 100 7.57 -8.95 -15.11
CA LEU A 100 6.41 -9.53 -15.79
C LEU A 100 5.93 -8.65 -16.95
N ALA A 101 5.88 -7.33 -16.77
CA ALA A 101 5.49 -6.38 -17.80
C ALA A 101 6.43 -6.45 -19.02
N VAL A 102 7.74 -6.43 -18.76
CA VAL A 102 8.76 -6.54 -19.83
C VAL A 102 8.65 -7.89 -20.53
N MET A 103 8.59 -9.00 -19.79
CA MET A 103 8.48 -10.34 -20.37
C MET A 103 7.24 -10.48 -21.27
N LEU A 104 6.07 -10.03 -20.81
CA LEU A 104 4.84 -10.13 -21.59
C LEU A 104 4.85 -9.22 -22.81
N THR A 105 5.46 -8.05 -22.72
CA THR A 105 5.59 -7.13 -23.86
C THR A 105 6.52 -7.72 -24.93
N GLU A 106 7.62 -8.36 -24.56
CA GLU A 106 8.56 -9.01 -25.48
C GLU A 106 7.97 -10.25 -26.19
N LEU A 107 7.01 -10.94 -25.56
CA LEU A 107 6.27 -12.06 -26.18
C LEU A 107 5.28 -11.60 -27.26
N GLY A 108 5.03 -10.30 -27.36
CA GLY A 108 4.20 -9.70 -28.40
C GLY A 108 2.70 -9.91 -28.19
N LYS A 109 1.92 -9.67 -29.27
CA LYS A 109 0.44 -9.73 -29.22
C LYS A 109 -0.05 -11.10 -29.65
N SER A 110 -0.11 -12.07 -28.74
CA SER A 110 -0.68 -13.39 -29.00
C SER A 110 -1.87 -13.68 -28.09
N ILE A 111 -2.66 -14.69 -28.44
CA ILE A 111 -3.77 -15.16 -27.60
C ILE A 111 -3.21 -15.69 -26.26
N VAL A 112 -2.06 -16.33 -26.28
CA VAL A 112 -1.38 -16.84 -25.09
C VAL A 112 -1.04 -15.71 -24.13
N VAL A 113 -0.48 -14.60 -24.61
CA VAL A 113 -0.16 -13.44 -23.78
C VAL A 113 -1.42 -12.85 -23.16
N ARG A 114 -2.52 -12.76 -23.90
CA ARG A 114 -3.81 -12.30 -23.35
C ARG A 114 -4.34 -13.21 -22.25
N VAL A 115 -4.25 -14.51 -22.41
CA VAL A 115 -4.63 -15.48 -21.38
C VAL A 115 -3.73 -15.34 -20.15
N MET A 116 -2.40 -15.25 -20.35
CA MET A 116 -1.46 -15.03 -19.24
C MET A 116 -1.77 -13.74 -18.45
N GLN A 117 -2.04 -12.63 -19.13
CA GLN A 117 -2.47 -11.38 -18.50
C GLN A 117 -3.74 -11.57 -17.66
N SER A 118 -4.75 -12.24 -18.21
CA SER A 118 -6.01 -12.49 -17.49
C SER A 118 -5.79 -13.36 -16.25
N VAL A 119 -5.00 -14.41 -16.35
CA VAL A 119 -4.70 -15.31 -15.23
C VAL A 119 -3.89 -14.60 -14.15
N MET A 120 -2.94 -13.74 -14.54
CA MET A 120 -2.10 -13.00 -13.57
C MET A 120 -2.87 -11.94 -12.77
N ILE A 121 -3.94 -11.39 -13.34
CA ILE A 121 -4.78 -10.42 -12.62
C ILE A 121 -5.74 -11.11 -11.67
N LEU A 122 -6.16 -12.33 -11.97
CA LEU A 122 -7.23 -13.03 -11.26
C LEU A 122 -7.03 -13.03 -9.73
N PRO A 123 -5.83 -13.29 -9.18
CA PRO A 123 -5.62 -13.29 -7.73
C PRO A 123 -5.95 -11.95 -7.06
N ASN A 124 -5.79 -10.83 -7.77
CA ASN A 124 -6.09 -9.50 -7.22
C ASN A 124 -7.56 -9.31 -6.84
N PHE A 125 -8.48 -10.03 -7.48
CA PHE A 125 -9.92 -9.96 -7.21
C PHE A 125 -10.39 -10.86 -6.06
N ILE A 126 -9.53 -11.77 -5.58
CA ILE A 126 -9.84 -12.62 -4.44
C ILE A 126 -9.67 -11.79 -3.16
N SER A 127 -10.67 -11.79 -2.27
CA SER A 127 -10.56 -11.07 -0.99
C SER A 127 -9.56 -11.74 -0.04
N TRP A 128 -8.91 -10.98 0.84
CA TRP A 128 -7.95 -11.52 1.80
C TRP A 128 -8.56 -12.57 2.74
N PRO A 129 -9.81 -12.44 3.24
CA PRO A 129 -10.43 -13.50 4.03
C PRO A 129 -10.51 -14.85 3.30
N ILE A 130 -10.78 -14.86 1.99
CA ILE A 130 -10.79 -16.10 1.19
C ILE A 130 -9.36 -16.67 1.10
N VAL A 131 -8.36 -15.82 0.88
CA VAL A 131 -6.94 -16.26 0.89
C VAL A 131 -6.57 -16.82 2.26
N GLY A 132 -7.08 -16.23 3.35
CA GLY A 132 -6.91 -16.73 4.72
C GLY A 132 -7.45 -18.15 4.90
N LEU A 133 -8.64 -18.45 4.37
CA LEU A 133 -9.19 -19.81 4.39
C LEU A 133 -8.30 -20.82 3.64
N PHE A 134 -7.79 -20.43 2.47
CA PHE A 134 -6.80 -21.24 1.77
C PHE A 134 -5.51 -21.42 2.57
N SER A 135 -5.04 -20.34 3.20
CA SER A 135 -3.86 -20.40 4.06
C SER A 135 -3.99 -21.47 5.16
N VAL A 136 -5.13 -21.51 5.85
CA VAL A 136 -5.42 -22.55 6.84
C VAL A 136 -5.37 -23.95 6.21
N ALA A 137 -6.00 -24.13 5.04
CA ALA A 137 -5.99 -25.43 4.35
C ALA A 137 -4.58 -25.87 3.91
N PHE A 138 -3.70 -24.93 3.59
CA PHE A 138 -2.33 -25.24 3.15
C PHE A 138 -1.36 -25.43 4.31
N PHE A 139 -1.46 -24.62 5.38
CA PHE A 139 -0.44 -24.49 6.42
C PHE A 139 -0.78 -25.17 7.76
N THR A 140 -1.97 -25.79 7.91
CA THR A 140 -2.30 -26.52 9.14
C THR A 140 -1.29 -27.68 9.36
N ALA A 141 -0.87 -27.87 10.62
CA ALA A 141 0.19 -28.82 10.96
C ALA A 141 -0.13 -30.28 10.56
N ASP A 142 -1.31 -30.79 10.91
CA ASP A 142 -1.65 -32.17 10.70
C ASP A 142 -2.28 -32.51 9.35
N THR A 143 -3.14 -31.62 8.86
CA THR A 143 -3.99 -31.84 7.67
C THR A 143 -3.66 -30.93 6.51
N GLY A 144 -2.70 -30.01 6.67
CA GLY A 144 -2.33 -29.03 5.63
C GLY A 144 -1.69 -29.69 4.42
N VAL A 145 -2.07 -29.21 3.23
CA VAL A 145 -1.60 -29.75 1.94
C VAL A 145 -0.07 -29.79 1.87
N ILE A 146 0.61 -28.74 2.39
CA ILE A 146 2.07 -28.68 2.37
C ILE A 146 2.68 -29.78 3.24
N ASN A 147 2.16 -30.00 4.44
CA ASN A 147 2.67 -31.02 5.34
C ASN A 147 2.36 -32.44 4.86
N GLN A 148 1.22 -32.65 4.20
CA GLN A 148 0.94 -33.94 3.54
C GLN A 148 1.94 -34.22 2.41
N PHE A 149 2.26 -33.17 1.60
CA PHE A 149 3.28 -33.29 0.56
C PHE A 149 4.67 -33.60 1.17
N LEU A 150 5.09 -32.86 2.21
CA LEU A 150 6.36 -33.07 2.90
C LEU A 150 6.47 -34.51 3.45
N SER A 151 5.40 -34.99 4.10
CA SER A 151 5.37 -36.37 4.62
C SER A 151 5.47 -37.44 3.51
N THR A 152 4.85 -37.19 2.35
CA THR A 152 4.91 -38.09 1.18
C THR A 152 6.34 -38.25 0.63
N ILE A 153 7.13 -37.18 0.69
CA ILE A 153 8.54 -37.21 0.25
C ILE A 153 9.51 -37.58 1.39
N GLY A 154 9.01 -37.94 2.58
CA GLY A 154 9.81 -38.34 3.73
C GLY A 154 10.48 -37.21 4.49
N ALA A 155 10.05 -35.94 4.23
CA ALA A 155 10.53 -34.76 4.95
C ALA A 155 9.74 -34.53 6.26
N SER A 156 10.36 -33.87 7.21
CA SER A 156 9.69 -33.47 8.46
C SER A 156 8.59 -32.45 8.22
N THR A 157 7.48 -32.59 8.93
CA THR A 157 6.38 -31.63 8.93
C THR A 157 6.78 -30.33 9.63
N ILE A 158 6.16 -29.22 9.24
CA ILE A 158 6.42 -27.89 9.76
C ILE A 158 5.16 -27.41 10.47
N ASP A 159 5.31 -26.95 11.72
CA ASP A 159 4.23 -26.23 12.39
C ASP A 159 4.33 -24.74 12.05
N PHE A 160 3.58 -24.34 11.02
CA PHE A 160 3.62 -22.96 10.51
C PHE A 160 3.04 -21.97 11.51
N TYR A 161 2.03 -22.33 12.29
CA TYR A 161 1.34 -21.39 13.18
C TYR A 161 1.99 -21.21 14.56
N THR A 162 3.05 -21.97 14.86
CA THR A 162 3.90 -21.78 16.06
C THR A 162 5.29 -21.24 15.71
N ASN A 163 5.70 -21.29 14.43
CA ASN A 163 7.01 -20.82 13.98
C ASN A 163 6.91 -19.41 13.36
N GLU A 164 7.17 -18.40 14.17
CA GLU A 164 7.09 -16.99 13.76
C GLU A 164 8.04 -16.61 12.61
N SER A 165 9.20 -17.27 12.50
CA SER A 165 10.24 -16.90 11.52
C SER A 165 9.87 -17.22 10.07
N ILE A 166 8.89 -18.09 9.85
CA ILE A 166 8.46 -18.53 8.52
C ILE A 166 7.44 -17.54 7.93
N TRP A 167 6.70 -16.81 8.74
CA TRP A 167 5.62 -15.96 8.28
C TRP A 167 6.03 -14.74 7.48
N PRO A 168 7.10 -14.00 7.82
CA PRO A 168 7.49 -12.85 7.01
C PRO A 168 7.69 -13.19 5.51
N PRO A 169 8.44 -14.22 5.10
CA PRO A 169 8.53 -14.59 3.69
C PRO A 169 7.20 -15.08 3.10
N ILE A 170 6.36 -15.79 3.86
CA ILE A 170 5.04 -16.23 3.38
C ILE A 170 4.17 -15.01 3.06
N LEU A 171 4.13 -14.01 3.94
CA LEU A 171 3.37 -12.77 3.72
C LEU A 171 3.85 -12.05 2.46
N VAL A 172 5.16 -11.95 2.24
CA VAL A 172 5.72 -11.35 1.03
C VAL A 172 5.31 -12.11 -0.22
N VAL A 173 5.41 -13.44 -0.22
CA VAL A 173 5.06 -14.28 -1.38
C VAL A 173 3.56 -14.18 -1.70
N LEU A 174 2.68 -14.24 -0.69
CA LEU A 174 1.24 -14.13 -0.89
C LEU A 174 0.85 -12.73 -1.39
N ASN A 175 1.49 -11.67 -0.87
CA ASN A 175 1.30 -10.33 -1.39
C ASN A 175 1.70 -10.22 -2.86
N LEU A 176 2.88 -10.72 -3.23
CA LEU A 176 3.37 -10.75 -4.61
C LEU A 176 2.43 -11.50 -5.55
N TRP A 177 2.02 -12.71 -5.15
CA TRP A 177 1.08 -13.50 -5.94
C TRP A 177 -0.20 -12.74 -6.23
N LYS A 178 -0.71 -12.00 -5.26
CA LYS A 178 -1.95 -11.25 -5.39
C LYS A 178 -1.81 -9.97 -6.20
N THR A 179 -0.72 -9.22 -6.03
CA THR A 179 -0.62 -7.84 -6.51
C THR A 179 0.23 -7.66 -7.78
N ALA A 180 1.23 -8.53 -8.01
CA ALA A 180 2.21 -8.33 -9.07
C ALA A 180 1.59 -8.33 -10.49
N GLY A 181 0.55 -9.14 -10.72
CA GLY A 181 -0.14 -9.18 -12.01
C GLY A 181 -0.83 -7.87 -12.37
N PHE A 182 -1.49 -7.24 -11.40
CA PHE A 182 -2.10 -5.92 -11.58
C PHE A 182 -1.04 -4.84 -11.83
N GLY A 183 0.03 -4.82 -11.03
CA GLY A 183 1.16 -3.92 -11.21
C GLY A 183 1.82 -4.07 -12.59
N ALA A 184 1.95 -5.31 -13.07
CA ALA A 184 2.52 -5.58 -14.40
C ALA A 184 1.73 -4.91 -15.53
N ILE A 185 0.40 -4.87 -15.45
CA ILE A 185 -0.42 -4.21 -16.47
C ILE A 185 -0.21 -2.71 -16.50
N VAL A 186 -0.04 -2.08 -15.34
CA VAL A 186 0.25 -0.65 -15.27
C VAL A 186 1.58 -0.34 -15.98
N TYR A 187 2.63 -1.13 -15.71
CA TYR A 187 3.90 -0.97 -16.40
C TYR A 187 3.82 -1.32 -17.89
N MET A 188 3.05 -2.35 -18.28
CA MET A 188 2.83 -2.66 -19.69
C MET A 188 2.17 -1.50 -20.45
N ALA A 189 1.20 -0.83 -19.84
CA ALA A 189 0.58 0.35 -20.45
C ALA A 189 1.60 1.47 -20.68
N ALA A 190 2.52 1.67 -19.74
CA ALA A 190 3.60 2.64 -19.90
C ALA A 190 4.61 2.22 -20.99
N ILE A 191 4.96 0.92 -21.08
CA ILE A 191 5.87 0.40 -22.13
C ILE A 191 5.25 0.59 -23.53
N VAL A 192 3.95 0.33 -23.68
CA VAL A 192 3.25 0.51 -24.97
C VAL A 192 3.24 1.97 -25.42
N GLY A 193 3.35 2.92 -24.48
CA GLY A 193 3.46 4.35 -24.77
C GLY A 193 4.83 4.82 -25.26
N ILE A 194 5.87 3.98 -25.20
CA ILE A 194 7.21 4.32 -25.71
C ILE A 194 7.21 4.29 -27.25
N ASP A 195 7.84 5.29 -27.86
CA ASP A 195 7.91 5.40 -29.31
C ASP A 195 8.65 4.18 -29.92
N LYS A 196 8.01 3.54 -30.87
CA LYS A 196 8.55 2.36 -31.57
C LYS A 196 9.76 2.68 -32.42
N GLU A 197 9.87 3.91 -32.95
CA GLU A 197 11.00 4.34 -33.76
C GLU A 197 12.33 4.22 -33.00
N MET A 198 12.31 4.43 -31.68
CA MET A 198 13.48 4.23 -30.80
C MET A 198 14.00 2.78 -30.85
N TYR A 199 13.09 1.81 -30.84
CA TYR A 199 13.45 0.40 -30.89
C TYR A 199 13.89 -0.02 -32.29
N GLU A 200 13.28 0.55 -33.33
CA GLU A 200 13.64 0.29 -34.70
C GLU A 200 15.05 0.83 -35.02
N ALA A 201 15.35 2.07 -34.65
CA ALA A 201 16.67 2.65 -34.78
C ALA A 201 17.74 1.84 -34.04
N ALA A 202 17.48 1.46 -32.77
CA ALA A 202 18.44 0.64 -32.03
C ALA A 202 18.70 -0.73 -32.66
N ARG A 203 17.67 -1.36 -33.26
CA ARG A 203 17.83 -2.63 -33.97
C ARG A 203 18.63 -2.46 -35.27
N MET A 204 18.46 -1.35 -35.98
CA MET A 204 19.29 -1.04 -37.15
C MET A 204 20.76 -0.87 -36.79
N ASP A 205 21.04 -0.34 -35.58
CA ASP A 205 22.37 -0.23 -34.98
C ASP A 205 22.91 -1.56 -34.40
N GLY A 206 22.16 -2.66 -34.56
CA GLY A 206 22.56 -4.00 -34.09
C GLY A 206 22.30 -4.27 -32.58
N ALA A 207 21.49 -3.49 -31.93
CA ALA A 207 21.17 -3.71 -30.51
C ALA A 207 20.38 -5.01 -30.30
N SER A 208 20.80 -5.82 -29.33
CA SER A 208 20.08 -7.01 -28.89
C SER A 208 18.82 -6.64 -28.11
N ARG A 209 17.88 -7.60 -27.93
CA ARG A 209 16.66 -7.39 -27.11
C ARG A 209 16.99 -6.95 -25.70
N LEU A 210 17.96 -7.58 -25.04
CA LEU A 210 18.38 -7.18 -23.70
C LEU A 210 18.93 -5.76 -23.65
N GLN A 211 19.70 -5.36 -24.69
CA GLN A 211 20.19 -3.98 -24.78
C GLN A 211 19.03 -2.98 -24.92
N CYS A 212 18.00 -3.29 -25.70
CA CYS A 212 16.80 -2.46 -25.80
C CYS A 212 16.08 -2.36 -24.45
N ILE A 213 15.94 -3.47 -23.71
CA ILE A 213 15.30 -3.47 -22.38
C ILE A 213 16.06 -2.55 -21.42
N PHE A 214 17.39 -2.75 -21.26
CA PHE A 214 18.16 -2.03 -20.25
C PHE A 214 18.51 -0.59 -20.66
N ARG A 215 18.62 -0.27 -21.95
CA ARG A 215 19.04 1.05 -22.44
C ARG A 215 17.89 1.93 -22.94
N ILE A 216 16.74 1.35 -23.27
CA ILE A 216 15.56 2.10 -23.75
C ILE A 216 14.39 1.91 -22.78
N THR A 217 13.89 0.67 -22.63
CA THR A 217 12.65 0.42 -21.89
C THR A 217 12.76 0.87 -20.43
N LEU A 218 13.74 0.36 -19.67
CA LEU A 218 13.87 0.68 -18.24
C LEU A 218 14.17 2.16 -17.97
N PRO A 219 15.06 2.84 -18.69
CA PRO A 219 15.26 4.28 -18.53
C PRO A 219 14.01 5.11 -18.83
N MET A 220 13.25 4.77 -19.89
CA MET A 220 12.01 5.47 -20.23
C MET A 220 10.90 5.24 -19.18
N LEU A 221 10.91 4.12 -18.47
CA LEU A 221 9.97 3.84 -17.37
C LEU A 221 10.36 4.50 -16.06
N LYS A 222 11.53 5.11 -15.93
CA LYS A 222 12.06 5.66 -14.66
C LYS A 222 11.05 6.58 -13.99
N SER A 223 10.45 7.52 -14.71
CA SER A 223 9.47 8.46 -14.16
C SER A 223 8.23 7.73 -13.64
N THR A 224 7.70 6.76 -14.40
CA THR A 224 6.57 5.92 -13.98
C THR A 224 6.89 5.09 -12.74
N ILE A 225 8.09 4.50 -12.68
CA ILE A 225 8.54 3.70 -11.51
C ILE A 225 8.60 4.59 -10.27
N VAL A 226 9.24 5.76 -10.38
CA VAL A 226 9.37 6.69 -9.23
C VAL A 226 8.01 7.20 -8.79
N MET A 227 7.13 7.57 -9.72
CA MET A 227 5.78 8.03 -9.41
C MET A 227 4.97 6.94 -8.65
N LEU A 228 4.95 5.71 -9.15
CA LEU A 228 4.25 4.60 -8.49
C LEU A 228 4.87 4.24 -7.14
N PHE A 229 6.19 4.32 -7.02
CA PHE A 229 6.89 4.15 -5.76
C PHE A 229 6.49 5.21 -4.74
N LEU A 230 6.44 6.49 -5.12
CA LEU A 230 6.01 7.58 -4.24
C LEU A 230 4.54 7.43 -3.80
N LEU A 231 3.66 7.02 -4.72
CA LEU A 231 2.25 6.73 -4.39
C LEU A 231 2.14 5.58 -3.40
N SER A 232 2.96 4.54 -3.55
CA SER A 232 3.00 3.41 -2.61
C SER A 232 3.54 3.81 -1.24
N LEU A 233 4.54 4.70 -1.19
CA LEU A 233 5.05 5.26 0.06
C LEU A 233 3.99 6.07 0.83
N GLY A 234 3.02 6.66 0.14
CA GLY A 234 1.89 7.34 0.76
C GLY A 234 1.07 6.44 1.68
N ASN A 235 1.07 5.14 1.42
CA ASN A 235 0.36 4.12 2.19
C ASN A 235 1.28 3.23 3.04
N ILE A 236 2.55 3.62 3.26
CA ILE A 236 3.56 2.77 3.93
C ILE A 236 3.18 2.39 5.37
N PHE A 237 2.35 3.17 6.02
CA PHE A 237 1.86 2.91 7.38
C PHE A 237 0.43 2.36 7.43
N GLY A 238 -0.20 2.05 6.29
CA GLY A 238 -1.58 1.57 6.26
C GLY A 238 -1.81 0.45 5.25
N GLY A 239 -2.96 -0.18 5.36
CA GLY A 239 -3.50 -1.05 4.31
C GLY A 239 -3.16 -2.53 4.40
N ASN A 240 -2.45 -3.00 5.43
CA ASN A 240 -2.09 -4.42 5.56
C ASN A 240 -2.94 -5.20 6.58
N LEU A 241 -3.88 -4.54 7.26
CA LEU A 241 -4.74 -5.17 8.26
C LEU A 241 -5.49 -6.39 7.69
N ASP A 242 -6.20 -6.19 6.58
CA ASP A 242 -7.01 -7.25 5.96
C ASP A 242 -6.18 -8.47 5.58
N MET A 243 -4.97 -8.24 5.05
CA MET A 243 -4.06 -9.30 4.65
C MET A 243 -3.56 -10.07 5.87
N ILE A 244 -2.85 -9.39 6.76
CA ILE A 244 -2.15 -10.06 7.85
C ILE A 244 -3.16 -10.67 8.82
N TYR A 245 -4.23 -9.94 9.16
CA TYR A 245 -5.26 -10.46 10.07
C TYR A 245 -6.00 -11.68 9.49
N SER A 246 -6.26 -11.71 8.17
CA SER A 246 -6.89 -12.87 7.53
C SER A 246 -5.98 -14.11 7.52
N LEU A 247 -4.66 -13.92 7.48
CA LEU A 247 -3.69 -15.01 7.36
C LEU A 247 -3.25 -15.55 8.73
N VAL A 248 -3.04 -14.64 9.69
CA VAL A 248 -2.45 -14.94 11.01
C VAL A 248 -3.48 -14.87 12.14
N GLY A 249 -4.51 -14.03 12.01
CA GLY A 249 -5.56 -13.83 13.00
C GLY A 249 -5.04 -13.26 14.33
N ASP A 250 -5.62 -13.73 15.43
CA ASP A 250 -5.22 -13.36 16.80
C ASP A 250 -4.18 -14.34 17.39
N ASN A 251 -3.34 -14.97 16.54
CA ASN A 251 -2.34 -15.94 16.99
C ASN A 251 -1.17 -15.25 17.70
N THR A 252 -1.12 -15.39 19.03
CA THR A 252 -0.11 -14.75 19.87
C THR A 252 1.32 -15.27 19.66
N PHE A 253 1.51 -16.47 19.12
CA PHE A 253 2.85 -17.00 18.78
C PHE A 253 3.52 -16.26 17.64
N LEU A 254 2.75 -15.52 16.82
CA LEU A 254 3.25 -14.90 15.62
C LEU A 254 3.35 -13.35 15.74
N THR A 255 2.83 -12.78 16.84
CA THR A 255 2.71 -11.32 17.01
C THR A 255 4.03 -10.57 16.85
N ASP A 256 5.13 -11.09 17.43
CA ASP A 256 6.42 -10.40 17.41
C ASP A 256 6.97 -10.18 15.99
N ARG A 257 6.63 -11.06 15.06
CA ARG A 257 7.13 -11.03 13.68
C ARG A 257 6.10 -10.58 12.64
N THR A 258 4.81 -10.51 12.99
CA THR A 258 3.76 -10.21 12.03
C THR A 258 2.92 -8.98 12.39
N ASP A 259 2.90 -8.57 13.66
CA ASP A 259 2.11 -7.42 14.05
C ASP A 259 2.63 -6.13 13.44
N THR A 260 1.70 -5.43 12.81
CA THR A 260 1.86 -4.09 12.29
C THR A 260 1.04 -3.11 13.11
N ILE A 261 1.25 -1.81 12.91
CA ILE A 261 0.51 -0.77 13.64
C ILE A 261 -1.01 -0.95 13.45
N ASP A 262 -1.46 -1.25 12.24
CA ASP A 262 -2.90 -1.44 11.96
C ASP A 262 -3.51 -2.59 12.74
N ILE A 263 -2.80 -3.72 12.88
CA ILE A 263 -3.26 -4.88 13.64
C ILE A 263 -3.29 -4.56 15.13
N TYR A 264 -2.25 -3.91 15.61
CA TYR A 264 -2.19 -3.49 17.01
C TYR A 264 -3.34 -2.54 17.38
N VAL A 265 -3.60 -1.54 16.54
CA VAL A 265 -4.73 -0.62 16.68
C VAL A 265 -6.06 -1.37 16.70
N PHE A 266 -6.24 -2.30 15.77
CA PHE A 266 -7.46 -3.11 15.68
C PHE A 266 -7.68 -3.98 16.93
N ARG A 267 -6.64 -4.69 17.40
CA ARG A 267 -6.71 -5.49 18.63
C ARG A 267 -6.94 -4.62 19.86
N ALA A 268 -6.22 -3.50 19.98
CA ALA A 268 -6.36 -2.57 21.08
C ALA A 268 -7.79 -2.04 21.17
N LEU A 269 -8.41 -1.70 20.04
CA LEU A 269 -9.81 -1.27 20.00
C LEU A 269 -10.76 -2.37 20.46
N ARG A 270 -10.54 -3.62 20.02
CA ARG A 270 -11.40 -4.75 20.41
C ARG A 270 -11.27 -5.15 21.88
N THR A 271 -10.09 -5.03 22.47
CA THR A 271 -9.80 -5.50 23.83
C THR A 271 -10.03 -4.43 24.88
N SER A 272 -9.53 -3.21 24.66
CA SER A 272 -9.62 -2.11 25.62
C SER A 272 -10.85 -1.21 25.41
N GLY A 273 -11.39 -1.17 24.18
CA GLY A 273 -12.45 -0.23 23.81
C GLY A 273 -12.02 1.24 23.86
N SER A 274 -10.73 1.53 24.12
CA SER A 274 -10.22 2.88 24.26
C SER A 274 -10.05 3.55 22.89
N LEU A 275 -11.02 4.37 22.53
CA LEU A 275 -10.99 5.17 21.30
C LEU A 275 -9.86 6.22 21.34
N GLY A 276 -9.59 6.80 22.53
CA GLY A 276 -8.52 7.79 22.70
C GLY A 276 -7.13 7.23 22.34
N MET A 277 -6.80 6.07 22.92
CA MET A 277 -5.52 5.40 22.64
C MET A 277 -5.41 4.97 21.17
N THR A 278 -6.47 4.37 20.63
CA THR A 278 -6.51 3.94 19.21
C THR A 278 -6.27 5.12 18.27
N GLN A 279 -6.93 6.25 18.55
CA GLN A 279 -6.78 7.47 17.75
C GLN A 279 -5.40 8.11 17.90
N ALA A 280 -4.78 8.02 19.09
CA ALA A 280 -3.42 8.51 19.31
C ALA A 280 -2.39 7.72 18.46
N ILE A 281 -2.54 6.40 18.37
CA ILE A 281 -1.66 5.56 17.54
C ILE A 281 -1.90 5.84 16.05
N ALA A 282 -3.14 6.01 15.61
CA ALA A 282 -3.48 6.39 14.24
C ALA A 282 -2.90 7.76 13.86
N LEU A 283 -2.90 8.73 14.80
CA LEU A 283 -2.26 10.03 14.60
C LEU A 283 -0.73 9.90 14.49
N TYR A 284 -0.09 9.11 15.36
CA TYR A 284 1.33 8.80 15.27
C TYR A 284 1.68 8.23 13.89
N GLN A 285 0.94 7.23 13.42
CA GLN A 285 1.07 6.61 12.11
C GLN A 285 0.98 7.65 10.98
N SER A 286 -0.03 8.51 11.04
CA SER A 286 -0.27 9.56 10.04
C SER A 286 0.84 10.60 9.99
N VAL A 287 1.36 11.03 11.16
CA VAL A 287 2.44 12.02 11.24
C VAL A 287 3.74 11.47 10.67
N ILE A 288 4.12 10.24 11.02
CA ILE A 288 5.33 9.62 10.48
C ILE A 288 5.18 9.37 8.98
N GLY A 289 4.03 8.86 8.53
CA GLY A 289 3.73 8.67 7.12
C GLY A 289 3.87 9.98 6.32
N PHE A 290 3.33 11.07 6.83
CA PHE A 290 3.43 12.39 6.22
C PHE A 290 4.88 12.88 6.09
N ILE A 291 5.66 12.76 7.16
CA ILE A 291 7.09 13.12 7.16
C ILE A 291 7.85 12.30 6.11
N LEU A 292 7.54 11.01 6.02
CA LEU A 292 8.20 10.07 5.10
C LEU A 292 7.87 10.41 3.65
N VAL A 293 6.59 10.67 3.34
CA VAL A 293 6.16 11.07 1.98
C VAL A 293 6.80 12.38 1.55
N ILE A 294 6.80 13.41 2.41
CA ILE A 294 7.45 14.69 2.08
C ILE A 294 8.95 14.49 1.82
N THR A 295 9.61 13.70 2.68
CA THR A 295 11.04 13.44 2.53
C THR A 295 11.33 12.70 1.23
N ALA A 296 10.58 11.64 0.95
CA ALA A 296 10.72 10.87 -0.28
C ALA A 296 10.43 11.72 -1.54
N ASN A 297 9.39 12.54 -1.52
CA ASN A 297 9.05 13.43 -2.64
C ASN A 297 10.16 14.47 -2.88
N LYS A 298 10.75 15.05 -1.82
CA LYS A 298 11.91 15.95 -1.95
C LYS A 298 13.14 15.27 -2.53
N ILE A 299 13.39 14.01 -2.14
CA ILE A 299 14.51 13.22 -2.70
C ILE A 299 14.25 12.92 -4.18
N ALA A 300 13.03 12.48 -4.53
CA ALA A 300 12.64 12.22 -5.91
C ALA A 300 12.79 13.45 -6.80
N GLY A 301 12.30 14.61 -6.35
CA GLY A 301 12.42 15.87 -7.11
C GLY A 301 13.86 16.38 -7.27
N LYS A 302 14.80 15.96 -6.39
CA LYS A 302 16.24 16.23 -6.60
C LYS A 302 16.88 15.30 -7.63
N LEU A 303 16.39 14.07 -7.73
CA LEU A 303 16.89 13.08 -8.69
C LEU A 303 16.31 13.29 -10.09
N ASP A 304 15.06 13.72 -10.17
CA ASP A 304 14.35 13.98 -11.40
C ASP A 304 13.12 14.88 -11.12
N LYS A 305 13.14 16.09 -11.68
CA LYS A 305 12.08 17.08 -11.47
C LYS A 305 10.72 16.65 -11.98
N GLU A 306 10.68 15.78 -13.00
CA GLU A 306 9.42 15.27 -13.59
C GLU A 306 8.82 14.14 -12.74
N SER A 307 9.58 13.56 -11.84
CA SER A 307 9.14 12.45 -10.97
C SER A 307 8.56 12.91 -9.63
N ALA A 308 8.67 14.18 -9.26
CA ALA A 308 8.04 14.70 -8.04
C ALA A 308 6.53 14.83 -8.21
N LEU A 309 5.77 14.51 -7.15
CA LEU A 309 4.30 14.63 -7.17
C LEU A 309 3.83 16.07 -6.93
N PHE A 310 4.63 16.85 -6.18
CA PHE A 310 4.34 18.25 -5.82
C PHE A 310 5.62 18.99 -5.46
#